data_ec96c4fbd84cb0b8cfd479efd7a9d958
#
_entry.id   ec96c4fbd84cb0b8cfd479efd7a9d958
#
_cell.length_a   1.000
_cell.length_b   1.000
_cell.length_c   1.000
_cell.angle_alpha   90.00
_cell.angle_beta   90.00
_cell.angle_gamma   90.00
#
_symmetry.space_group_name_H-M   'P 1'
#
loop_
_entity.id
_entity.type
_entity.pdbx_description
1 polymer ?
#
loop_
_entity_poly.entity_id
_entity_poly.type
_entity_poly.pdbx_seq_one_letter_code
_entity_poly.pdbx_strand_id
1 'polypeptide(L)'
;MNLADLRYLQSPQGRALLAELAAEPLTPDTHLGVAARLRQRVEPEQAQAVLEMALLRQRAARKFSRAAEMVFTRDGLEQATAEPVAAHRAARFAAAGVGTVADLGCGIGGDALALAATGRAVLAIDRD
;
A
#
# COMPACT_ATOMS: atom_id res chain seq x y z
N MET A 1 2.31 10.77 -7.03
CA MET A 1 2.91 9.47 -7.46
C MET A 1 2.38 9.13 -8.85
N ASN A 2 3.24 8.90 -9.81
CA ASN A 2 2.89 8.58 -11.20
C ASN A 2 3.27 7.14 -11.56
N LEU A 3 2.99 6.70 -12.79
CA LEU A 3 3.29 5.33 -13.24
C LEU A 3 4.79 5.00 -13.26
N ALA A 4 5.64 6.00 -13.55
CA ALA A 4 7.10 5.80 -13.53
C ALA A 4 7.61 5.58 -12.10
N ASP A 5 7.07 6.34 -11.14
CA ASP A 5 7.35 6.14 -9.71
C ASP A 5 6.97 4.73 -9.26
N LEU A 6 5.78 4.25 -9.65
CA LEU A 6 5.30 2.91 -9.30
C LEU A 6 6.20 1.81 -9.87
N ARG A 7 6.62 1.95 -11.15
CA ARG A 7 7.55 1.01 -11.78
C ARG A 7 8.89 0.99 -11.06
N TYR A 8 9.40 2.17 -10.69
CA TYR A 8 10.66 2.26 -9.95
C TYR A 8 10.55 1.60 -8.56
N LEU A 9 9.49 1.89 -7.80
CA LEU A 9 9.26 1.29 -6.48
C LEU A 9 9.15 -0.25 -6.52
N GLN A 10 8.70 -0.81 -7.64
CA GLN A 10 8.61 -2.26 -7.86
C GLN A 10 9.92 -2.86 -8.39
N SER A 11 10.90 -2.07 -8.79
CA SER A 11 12.22 -2.54 -9.21
C SER A 11 12.99 -3.17 -8.03
N PRO A 12 14.02 -3.99 -8.30
CA PRO A 12 14.88 -4.52 -7.24
C PRO A 12 15.49 -3.44 -6.36
N GLN A 13 15.93 -2.32 -6.96
CA GLN A 13 16.52 -1.19 -6.25
C GLN A 13 15.49 -0.47 -5.38
N GLY A 14 14.31 -0.15 -5.93
CA GLY A 14 13.24 0.51 -5.18
C GLY A 14 12.76 -0.32 -3.99
N ARG A 15 12.60 -1.63 -4.19
CA ARG A 15 12.24 -2.56 -3.09
C ARG A 15 13.30 -2.65 -2.01
N ALA A 16 14.59 -2.68 -2.37
CA ALA A 16 15.68 -2.70 -1.41
C ALA A 16 15.68 -1.43 -0.53
N LEU A 17 15.51 -0.25 -1.16
CA LEU A 17 15.44 1.02 -0.43
C LEU A 17 14.22 1.08 0.51
N LEU A 18 13.07 0.59 0.07
CA LEU A 18 11.87 0.52 0.92
C LEU A 18 12.05 -0.43 2.10
N ALA A 19 12.74 -1.56 1.90
CA ALA A 19 13.05 -2.51 2.97
C ALA A 19 14.01 -1.90 4.01
N GLU A 20 15.03 -1.14 3.57
CA GLU A 20 15.92 -0.40 4.47
C GLU A 20 15.13 0.59 5.34
N LEU A 21 14.24 1.38 4.73
CA LEU A 21 13.44 2.37 5.45
C LEU A 21 12.34 1.78 6.33
N ALA A 22 11.94 0.53 6.12
CA ALA A 22 10.95 -0.13 6.96
C ALA A 22 11.42 -0.32 8.41
N ALA A 23 12.73 -0.44 8.62
CA ALA A 23 13.35 -0.59 9.93
C ALA A 23 13.63 0.74 10.64
N GLU A 24 13.47 1.88 9.96
CA GLU A 24 13.82 3.21 10.45
C GLU A 24 12.55 4.04 10.69
N PRO A 25 12.36 4.60 11.90
CA PRO A 25 11.21 5.48 12.13
C PRO A 25 11.37 6.79 11.35
N LEU A 26 10.41 7.07 10.48
CA LEU A 26 10.35 8.30 9.70
C LEU A 26 9.52 9.35 10.47
N THR A 27 10.24 10.22 11.17
CA THR A 27 9.68 11.34 11.93
C THR A 27 10.02 12.67 11.25
N PRO A 28 9.40 13.80 11.65
CA PRO A 28 9.80 15.12 11.15
C PRO A 28 11.29 15.39 11.31
N ASP A 29 11.91 14.90 12.39
CA ASP A 29 13.33 15.15 12.69
C ASP A 29 14.25 14.30 11.81
N THR A 30 13.86 13.05 11.46
CA THR A 30 14.67 12.16 10.63
C THR A 30 14.45 12.36 9.13
N HIS A 31 13.31 12.94 8.73
CA HIS A 31 12.87 13.05 7.34
C HIS A 31 13.91 13.73 6.42
N LEU A 32 14.48 14.85 6.84
CA LEU A 32 15.46 15.60 6.02
C LEU A 32 16.76 14.79 5.82
N GLY A 33 17.23 14.12 6.85
CA GLY A 33 18.42 13.28 6.79
C GLY A 33 18.23 12.08 5.88
N VAL A 34 17.06 11.43 5.96
CA VAL A 34 16.71 10.31 5.08
C VAL A 34 16.60 10.77 3.61
N ALA A 35 15.93 11.90 3.37
CA ALA A 35 15.84 12.49 2.03
C ALA A 35 17.22 12.79 1.43
N ALA A 36 18.13 13.36 2.21
CA ALA A 36 19.49 13.65 1.78
C ALA A 36 20.27 12.39 1.43
N ARG A 37 20.19 11.34 2.26
CA ARG A 37 20.84 10.04 1.98
C ARG A 37 20.31 9.38 0.71
N LEU A 38 18.99 9.41 0.49
CA LEU A 38 18.39 8.84 -0.71
C LEU A 38 18.86 9.55 -1.98
N ARG A 39 18.92 10.90 -1.98
CA ARG A 39 19.38 11.70 -3.13
C ARG A 39 20.85 11.49 -3.49
N GLN A 40 21.67 10.94 -2.62
CA GLN A 40 23.04 10.54 -2.93
C GLN A 40 23.13 9.20 -3.65
N ARG A 41 22.05 8.42 -3.68
CA ARG A 41 22.01 7.05 -4.19
C ARG A 41 21.16 6.89 -5.45
N VAL A 42 20.17 7.77 -5.62
CA VAL A 42 19.19 7.71 -6.70
C VAL A 42 18.77 9.12 -7.13
N GLU A 43 18.12 9.22 -8.29
CA GLU A 43 17.60 10.50 -8.80
C GLU A 43 16.59 11.14 -7.84
N PRO A 44 16.48 12.48 -7.82
CA PRO A 44 15.63 13.21 -6.89
C PRO A 44 14.17 12.73 -6.88
N GLU A 45 13.58 12.45 -8.04
CA GLU A 45 12.21 11.96 -8.19
C GLU A 45 12.06 10.57 -7.59
N GLN A 46 13.02 9.71 -7.80
CA GLN A 46 13.05 8.35 -7.23
C GLN A 46 13.19 8.39 -5.71
N ALA A 47 14.08 9.26 -5.20
CA ALA A 47 14.25 9.48 -3.77
C ALA A 47 12.95 9.95 -3.11
N GLN A 48 12.24 10.86 -3.76
CA GLN A 48 10.95 11.37 -3.29
C GLN A 48 9.89 10.26 -3.28
N ALA A 49 9.79 9.48 -4.36
CA ALA A 49 8.83 8.36 -4.45
C ALA A 49 9.07 7.30 -3.36
N VAL A 50 10.33 6.93 -3.11
CA VAL A 50 10.70 5.97 -2.05
C VAL A 50 10.32 6.52 -0.67
N LEU A 51 10.67 7.76 -0.39
CA LEU A 51 10.39 8.38 0.91
C LEU A 51 8.87 8.52 1.15
N GLU A 52 8.12 8.97 0.15
CA GLU A 52 6.66 9.08 0.23
C GLU A 52 6.03 7.71 0.48
N MET A 53 6.42 6.68 -0.27
CA MET A 53 5.90 5.33 -0.08
C MET A 53 6.25 4.77 1.30
N ALA A 54 7.47 4.97 1.80
CA ALA A 54 7.87 4.52 3.12
C ALA A 54 7.03 5.19 4.23
N LEU A 55 6.78 6.49 4.13
CA LEU A 55 5.90 7.22 5.05
C LEU A 55 4.45 6.70 5.01
N LEU A 56 3.91 6.46 3.80
CA LEU A 56 2.57 5.93 3.63
C LEU A 56 2.46 4.53 4.24
N ARG A 57 3.46 3.66 4.04
CA ARG A 57 3.49 2.32 4.63
C ARG A 57 3.54 2.35 6.16
N GLN A 58 4.31 3.25 6.77
CA GLN A 58 4.33 3.41 8.22
C GLN A 58 2.97 3.87 8.78
N ARG A 59 2.28 4.79 8.09
CA ARG A 59 0.92 5.19 8.46
C ARG A 59 -0.08 4.05 8.26
N ALA A 60 0.05 3.33 7.15
CA ALA A 60 -0.83 2.23 6.77
C ALA A 60 -0.74 1.03 7.73
N ALA A 61 0.37 0.84 8.44
CA ALA A 61 0.54 -0.23 9.42
C ALA A 61 -0.51 -0.22 10.55
N ARG A 62 -1.19 0.92 10.77
CA ARG A 62 -2.32 1.03 11.70
C ARG A 62 -3.62 0.45 11.13
N LYS A 63 -3.72 0.31 9.80
CA LYS A 63 -4.92 -0.19 9.09
C LYS A 63 -4.73 -1.58 8.51
N PHE A 64 -3.50 -1.93 8.13
CA PHE A 64 -3.17 -3.13 7.36
C PHE A 64 -1.96 -3.85 7.95
N SER A 65 -2.10 -5.12 8.25
CA SER A 65 -1.02 -5.97 8.78
C SER A 65 0.11 -6.18 7.75
N ARG A 66 -0.22 -6.15 6.44
CA ARG A 66 0.72 -6.30 5.33
C ARG A 66 1.10 -4.97 4.65
N ALA A 67 0.99 -3.85 5.36
CA ALA A 67 1.27 -2.53 4.81
C ALA A 67 2.64 -2.42 4.12
N ALA A 68 3.66 -3.13 4.60
CA ALA A 68 5.00 -3.13 4.01
C ALA A 68 5.05 -3.68 2.56
N GLU A 69 4.07 -4.50 2.16
CA GLU A 69 4.01 -5.11 0.83
C GLU A 69 3.07 -4.36 -0.13
N MET A 70 2.22 -3.50 0.42
CA MET A 70 1.19 -2.78 -0.34
C MET A 70 1.75 -1.50 -0.95
N VAL A 71 1.05 -1.01 -1.95
CA VAL A 71 1.29 0.29 -2.60
C VAL A 71 0.15 1.23 -2.24
N PHE A 72 0.50 2.46 -1.89
CA PHE A 72 -0.46 3.45 -1.43
C PHE A 72 -0.35 4.75 -2.22
N THR A 73 -1.49 5.37 -2.47
CA THR A 73 -1.59 6.82 -2.64
C THR A 73 -2.08 7.43 -1.32
N ARG A 74 -1.88 8.72 -1.13
CA ARG A 74 -2.36 9.40 0.10
C ARG A 74 -3.87 9.28 0.23
N ASP A 75 -4.61 9.65 -0.81
CA ASP A 75 -6.07 9.63 -0.83
C ASP A 75 -6.60 8.19 -0.71
N GLY A 76 -5.97 7.24 -1.42
CA GLY A 76 -6.33 5.83 -1.34
C GLY A 76 -6.18 5.25 0.07
N LEU A 77 -5.11 5.62 0.79
CA LEU A 77 -4.93 5.19 2.18
C LEU A 77 -5.96 5.83 3.13
N GLU A 78 -6.27 7.11 2.93
CA GLU A 78 -7.25 7.80 3.77
C GLU A 78 -8.65 7.21 3.62
N GLN A 79 -9.06 6.90 2.39
CA GLN A 79 -10.38 6.36 2.05
C GLN A 79 -10.51 4.84 2.29
N ALA A 80 -9.39 4.13 2.42
CA ALA A 80 -9.41 2.68 2.53
C ALA A 80 -10.11 2.18 3.80
N THR A 81 -10.89 1.13 3.64
CA THR A 81 -11.46 0.34 4.75
C THR A 81 -10.33 -0.31 5.54
N ALA A 82 -10.37 -0.20 6.86
CA ALA A 82 -9.40 -0.87 7.73
C ALA A 82 -9.58 -2.40 7.68
N GLU A 83 -8.48 -3.13 7.76
CA GLU A 83 -8.43 -4.59 7.61
C GLU A 83 -9.46 -5.36 8.47
N PRO A 84 -9.68 -5.03 9.77
CA PRO A 84 -10.69 -5.75 10.56
C PRO A 84 -12.12 -5.58 10.04
N VAL A 85 -12.44 -4.39 9.51
CA VAL A 85 -13.76 -4.10 8.93
C VAL A 85 -13.94 -4.83 7.60
N ALA A 86 -12.90 -4.80 6.75
CA ALA A 86 -12.89 -5.55 5.49
C ALA A 86 -13.01 -7.06 5.71
N ALA A 87 -12.29 -7.61 6.71
CA ALA A 87 -12.36 -9.02 7.09
C ALA A 87 -13.77 -9.41 7.59
N HIS A 88 -14.40 -8.57 8.40
CA HIS A 88 -15.78 -8.79 8.85
C HIS A 88 -16.77 -8.83 7.67
N ARG A 89 -16.63 -7.90 6.72
CA ARG A 89 -17.44 -7.88 5.48
C ARG A 89 -17.20 -9.14 4.64
N ALA A 90 -15.95 -9.52 4.42
CA ALA A 90 -15.58 -10.72 3.67
C ALA A 90 -16.16 -12.00 4.29
N ALA A 91 -16.16 -12.12 5.63
CA ALA A 91 -16.75 -13.27 6.32
C ALA A 91 -18.26 -13.40 6.05
N ARG A 92 -18.99 -12.30 5.88
CA ARG A 92 -20.41 -12.32 5.54
C ARG A 92 -20.65 -12.87 4.13
N PHE A 93 -19.83 -12.48 3.13
CA PHE A 93 -19.89 -13.08 1.79
C PHE A 93 -19.53 -14.56 1.82
N ALA A 94 -18.57 -14.95 2.66
CA ALA A 94 -18.20 -16.34 2.85
C ALA A 94 -19.38 -17.16 3.41
N ALA A 95 -20.03 -16.67 4.44
CA ALA A 95 -21.18 -17.34 5.06
C ALA A 95 -22.39 -17.45 4.11
N ALA A 96 -22.56 -16.49 3.19
CA ALA A 96 -23.61 -16.51 2.18
C ALA A 96 -23.34 -17.49 1.02
N GLY A 97 -22.20 -18.19 1.00
CA GLY A 97 -21.86 -19.17 -0.04
C GLY A 97 -21.53 -18.57 -1.41
N VAL A 98 -21.27 -17.25 -1.48
CA VAL A 98 -20.96 -16.55 -2.73
C VAL A 98 -19.59 -16.96 -3.24
N GLY A 99 -19.48 -17.43 -4.49
CA GLY A 99 -18.23 -17.91 -5.10
C GLY A 99 -17.41 -16.80 -5.76
N THR A 100 -18.07 -15.79 -6.35
CA THR A 100 -17.43 -14.67 -7.07
C THR A 100 -18.01 -13.36 -6.58
N VAL A 101 -17.16 -12.37 -6.35
CA VAL A 101 -17.54 -11.04 -5.88
C VAL A 101 -16.92 -9.98 -6.78
N ALA A 102 -17.67 -8.95 -7.14
CA ALA A 102 -17.16 -7.75 -7.78
C ALA A 102 -17.03 -6.64 -6.73
N ASP A 103 -15.82 -6.10 -6.59
CA ASP A 103 -15.52 -4.92 -5.78
C ASP A 103 -15.46 -3.70 -6.70
N LEU A 104 -16.54 -2.92 -6.72
CA LEU A 104 -16.69 -1.76 -7.58
C LEU A 104 -16.25 -0.50 -6.83
N GLY A 105 -15.22 0.17 -7.33
CA GLY A 105 -14.55 1.26 -6.62
C GLY A 105 -13.58 0.72 -5.57
N CYS A 106 -12.78 -0.27 -5.95
CA CYS A 106 -11.93 -1.00 -5.02
C CYS A 106 -10.79 -0.16 -4.40
N GLY A 107 -10.49 1.00 -4.98
CA GLY A 107 -9.39 1.87 -4.53
C GLY A 107 -8.08 1.10 -4.44
N ILE A 108 -7.44 1.14 -3.29
CA ILE A 108 -6.18 0.40 -3.03
C ILE A 108 -6.40 -1.10 -2.75
N GLY A 109 -7.62 -1.60 -2.89
CA GLY A 109 -7.92 -3.03 -2.82
C GLY A 109 -8.07 -3.60 -1.39
N GLY A 110 -8.34 -2.78 -0.39
CA GLY A 110 -8.46 -3.26 1.00
C GLY A 110 -9.55 -4.32 1.18
N ASP A 111 -10.75 -4.07 0.66
CA ASP A 111 -11.86 -5.03 0.68
C ASP A 111 -11.61 -6.22 -0.26
N ALA A 112 -11.07 -5.97 -1.46
CA ALA A 112 -10.74 -7.00 -2.44
C ALA A 112 -9.75 -8.03 -1.87
N LEU A 113 -8.71 -7.57 -1.16
CA LEU A 113 -7.74 -8.45 -0.50
C LEU A 113 -8.39 -9.31 0.60
N ALA A 114 -9.26 -8.73 1.41
CA ALA A 114 -9.98 -9.47 2.45
C ALA A 114 -10.93 -10.53 1.85
N LEU A 115 -11.64 -10.19 0.78
CA LEU A 115 -12.51 -11.11 0.04
C LEU A 115 -11.70 -12.27 -0.57
N ALA A 116 -10.58 -11.97 -1.24
CA ALA A 116 -9.70 -12.98 -1.83
C ALA A 116 -9.11 -13.92 -0.78
N ALA A 117 -8.78 -13.42 0.41
CA ALA A 117 -8.28 -14.22 1.52
C ALA A 117 -9.29 -15.28 2.00
N THR A 118 -10.59 -15.15 1.70
CA THR A 118 -11.61 -16.15 1.98
C THR A 118 -11.72 -17.24 0.88
N GLY A 119 -10.83 -17.25 -0.12
CA GLY A 119 -10.83 -18.21 -1.23
C GLY A 119 -11.84 -17.89 -2.34
N ARG A 120 -12.38 -16.67 -2.40
CA ARG A 120 -13.31 -16.24 -3.45
C ARG A 120 -12.57 -15.68 -4.65
N ALA A 121 -13.17 -15.88 -5.83
CA ALA A 121 -12.76 -15.11 -7.00
C ALA A 121 -13.23 -13.65 -6.82
N VAL A 122 -12.32 -12.70 -6.97
CA VAL A 122 -12.62 -11.28 -6.82
C VAL A 122 -12.30 -10.54 -8.11
N LEU A 123 -13.27 -9.78 -8.61
CA LEU A 123 -13.09 -8.84 -9.68
C LEU A 123 -13.02 -7.43 -9.06
N ALA A 124 -11.82 -6.89 -8.95
CA ALA A 124 -11.59 -5.55 -8.42
C ALA A 124 -11.58 -4.53 -9.57
N ILE A 125 -12.43 -3.51 -9.50
CA ILE A 125 -12.60 -2.49 -10.53
C ILE A 125 -12.53 -1.12 -9.88
N ASP A 126 -11.68 -0.24 -10.43
CA ASP A 126 -11.67 1.19 -10.13
C ASP A 126 -11.54 1.98 -11.43
N ARG A 127 -11.84 3.28 -11.37
CA ARG A 127 -11.72 4.17 -12.52
C ARG A 127 -10.30 4.73 -12.70
N ASP A 128 -9.49 4.70 -11.64
CA ASP A 128 -8.14 5.30 -11.56
C ASP A 128 -7.03 4.25 -11.68
#